data_5bcd548982bd343800aba5fb6676241b
#
_entry.id   5bcd548982bd343800aba5fb6676241b
#
_cell.length_a   1.000
_cell.length_b   1.000
_cell.length_c   1.000
_cell.angle_alpha   90.00
_cell.angle_beta   90.00
_cell.angle_gamma   90.00
#
_symmetry.space_group_name_H-M   'P 1'
#
loop_
_entity.id
_entity.type
_entity.pdbx_description
1 polymer ?
#
loop_
_entity_poly.entity_id
_entity_poly.type
_entity_poly.pdbx_seq_one_letter_code
_entity_poly.pdbx_strand_id
1 'polypeptide(L)'
;MRPEVRTYAHDLNGVISVMLATADLQVKRSSDADQARSAFERIATSARKAGDLVASLTRAATVSESGTDSTYARDLDYLERIHPSIEAIAAELEGSGRGEGIPIVDRETGRFLSVLVTATQPQNILEIGTAYGYSTLWMARAQGTNGRILTIDPDRERTAIAAEFFGRAAVADRIKIVNRPALEVLPTLPKESFDMVFIDALKEEYPGYLELSVPLLRQFGVLVADNLLWGHAASQVPSADHPETTKAIRRFNEELLHHPALNATIVPIGDGLGIAAKR
;
A
#
# COMPACT_ATOMS: atom_id res chain seq x y z
N MET A 1 -25.90 -9.53 7.20
CA MET A 1 -25.37 -9.87 5.85
C MET A 1 -26.47 -10.54 5.05
N ARG A 2 -26.82 -10.01 3.89
CA ARG A 2 -27.82 -10.64 3.02
C ARG A 2 -27.40 -12.09 2.73
N PRO A 3 -28.31 -13.07 2.80
CA PRO A 3 -28.00 -14.49 2.57
C PRO A 3 -27.20 -14.74 1.29
N GLU A 4 -27.52 -13.97 0.24
CA GLU A 4 -26.86 -14.03 -1.07
C GLU A 4 -25.37 -13.70 -1.01
N VAL A 5 -24.96 -12.64 -0.28
CA VAL A 5 -23.54 -12.24 -0.17
C VAL A 5 -22.72 -13.29 0.59
N ARG A 6 -23.32 -13.94 1.60
CA ARG A 6 -22.70 -15.02 2.35
C ARG A 6 -22.48 -16.27 1.47
N THR A 7 -23.45 -16.57 0.63
CA THR A 7 -23.38 -17.69 -0.33
C THR A 7 -22.29 -17.42 -1.37
N TYR A 8 -22.28 -16.23 -2.00
CA TYR A 8 -21.25 -15.86 -2.97
C TYR A 8 -19.82 -15.86 -2.39
N ALA A 9 -19.64 -15.37 -1.17
CA ALA A 9 -18.35 -15.39 -0.50
C ALA A 9 -17.88 -16.83 -0.19
N HIS A 10 -18.81 -17.71 0.19
CA HIS A 10 -18.52 -19.12 0.41
C HIS A 10 -18.16 -19.85 -0.89
N ASP A 11 -18.92 -19.62 -1.95
CA ASP A 11 -18.70 -20.24 -3.26
C ASP A 11 -17.38 -19.77 -3.88
N LEU A 12 -17.05 -18.48 -3.76
CA LEU A 12 -15.79 -17.93 -4.27
C LEU A 12 -14.58 -18.47 -3.50
N ASN A 13 -14.67 -18.64 -2.18
CA ASN A 13 -13.63 -19.30 -1.39
C ASN A 13 -13.46 -20.79 -1.78
N GLY A 14 -14.55 -21.47 -2.12
CA GLY A 14 -14.52 -22.83 -2.67
C GLY A 14 -13.76 -22.88 -4.01
N VAL A 15 -14.06 -21.96 -4.92
CA VAL A 15 -13.37 -21.85 -6.23
C VAL A 15 -11.88 -21.57 -6.05
N ILE A 16 -11.51 -20.64 -5.17
CA ILE A 16 -10.11 -20.31 -4.85
C ILE A 16 -9.38 -21.54 -4.31
N SER A 17 -9.99 -22.30 -3.40
CA SER A 17 -9.40 -23.52 -2.84
C SER A 17 -9.18 -24.61 -3.90
N VAL A 18 -10.12 -24.77 -4.84
CA VAL A 18 -9.99 -25.69 -5.97
C VAL A 18 -8.88 -25.24 -6.93
N MET A 19 -8.77 -23.94 -7.22
CA MET A 19 -7.70 -23.41 -8.06
C MET A 19 -6.32 -23.65 -7.46
N LEU A 20 -6.16 -23.44 -6.15
CA LEU A 20 -4.91 -23.72 -5.43
C LEU A 20 -4.55 -25.20 -5.45
N ALA A 21 -5.51 -26.08 -5.19
CA ALA A 21 -5.31 -27.54 -5.22
C ALA A 21 -4.95 -28.04 -6.63
N THR A 22 -5.60 -27.50 -7.67
CA THR A 22 -5.34 -27.85 -9.07
C THR A 22 -3.96 -27.35 -9.52
N ALA A 23 -3.54 -26.18 -9.10
CA ALA A 23 -2.22 -25.63 -9.38
C ALA A 23 -1.12 -26.48 -8.72
N ASP A 24 -1.30 -26.91 -7.46
CA ASP A 24 -0.36 -27.80 -6.75
C ASP A 24 -0.21 -29.15 -7.45
N LEU A 25 -1.30 -29.72 -7.96
CA LEU A 25 -1.28 -30.96 -8.74
C LEU A 25 -0.54 -30.80 -10.08
N GLN A 26 -0.67 -29.67 -10.75
CA GLN A 26 0.02 -29.40 -12.02
C GLN A 26 1.53 -29.20 -11.83
N VAL A 27 1.96 -28.53 -10.75
CA VAL A 27 3.39 -28.40 -10.39
C VAL A 27 4.02 -29.79 -10.18
N LYS A 28 3.33 -30.67 -9.46
CA LYS A 28 3.80 -32.05 -9.19
C LYS A 28 3.89 -32.94 -10.43
N ARG A 29 3.22 -32.56 -11.53
CA ARG A 29 3.18 -33.34 -12.80
C ARG A 29 4.02 -32.74 -13.91
N SER A 30 4.57 -31.53 -13.74
CA SER A 30 5.35 -30.85 -14.77
C SER A 30 6.78 -31.39 -14.86
N SER A 31 7.24 -31.60 -16.09
CA SER A 31 8.64 -31.97 -16.38
C SER A 31 9.60 -30.76 -16.38
N ASP A 32 9.06 -29.54 -16.40
CA ASP A 32 9.80 -28.27 -16.28
C ASP A 32 9.42 -27.62 -14.94
N ALA A 33 10.22 -27.96 -13.92
CA ALA A 33 9.95 -27.59 -12.53
C ALA A 33 9.99 -26.08 -12.27
N ASP A 34 10.83 -25.33 -12.97
CA ASP A 34 11.02 -23.92 -12.71
C ASP A 34 9.88 -23.07 -13.31
N GLN A 35 9.45 -23.40 -14.53
CA GLN A 35 8.33 -22.72 -15.18
C GLN A 35 7.01 -23.01 -14.48
N ALA A 36 6.80 -24.26 -14.05
CA ALA A 36 5.63 -24.67 -13.29
C ALA A 36 5.59 -24.02 -11.91
N ARG A 37 6.73 -23.88 -11.23
CA ARG A 37 6.85 -23.22 -9.93
C ARG A 37 6.54 -21.74 -10.02
N SER A 38 7.06 -21.04 -11.02
CA SER A 38 6.75 -19.64 -11.29
C SER A 38 5.26 -19.42 -11.58
N ALA A 39 4.65 -20.26 -12.41
CA ALA A 39 3.22 -20.19 -12.70
C ALA A 39 2.37 -20.47 -11.43
N PHE A 40 2.78 -21.43 -10.59
CA PHE A 40 2.11 -21.71 -9.34
C PHE A 40 2.19 -20.55 -8.35
N GLU A 41 3.34 -19.92 -8.19
CA GLU A 41 3.53 -18.77 -7.32
C GLU A 41 2.65 -17.57 -7.76
N ARG A 42 2.51 -17.35 -9.06
CA ARG A 42 1.59 -16.33 -9.62
C ARG A 42 0.12 -16.65 -9.32
N ILE A 43 -0.30 -17.91 -9.52
CA ILE A 43 -1.69 -18.35 -9.23
C ILE A 43 -1.95 -18.29 -7.72
N ALA A 44 -1.03 -18.77 -6.89
CA ALA A 44 -1.16 -18.74 -5.44
C ALA A 44 -1.22 -17.30 -4.90
N THR A 45 -0.46 -16.38 -5.49
CA THR A 45 -0.50 -14.96 -5.15
C THR A 45 -1.83 -14.33 -5.56
N SER A 46 -2.32 -14.62 -6.76
CA SER A 46 -3.62 -14.12 -7.24
C SER A 46 -4.79 -14.69 -6.44
N ALA A 47 -4.74 -15.97 -6.08
CA ALA A 47 -5.77 -16.61 -5.26
C ALA A 47 -5.79 -16.07 -3.83
N ARG A 48 -4.64 -15.79 -3.23
CA ARG A 48 -4.56 -15.10 -1.92
C ARG A 48 -5.16 -13.70 -1.99
N LYS A 49 -4.80 -12.90 -3.00
CA LYS A 49 -5.39 -11.57 -3.22
C LYS A 49 -6.91 -11.63 -3.41
N ALA A 50 -7.42 -12.62 -4.15
CA ALA A 50 -8.86 -12.80 -4.31
C ALA A 50 -9.53 -13.20 -2.98
N GLY A 51 -8.91 -14.05 -2.17
CA GLY A 51 -9.36 -14.39 -0.82
C GLY A 51 -9.43 -13.17 0.11
N ASP A 52 -8.42 -12.32 0.08
CA ASP A 52 -8.37 -11.08 0.86
C ASP A 52 -9.45 -10.09 0.40
N LEU A 53 -9.69 -9.99 -0.92
CA LEU A 53 -10.77 -9.16 -1.47
C LEU A 53 -12.15 -9.69 -1.04
N VAL A 54 -12.38 -11.00 -1.09
CA VAL A 54 -13.62 -11.63 -0.60
C VAL A 54 -13.80 -11.38 0.88
N ALA A 55 -12.76 -11.55 1.68
CA ALA A 55 -12.80 -11.26 3.11
C ALA A 55 -13.08 -9.77 3.38
N SER A 56 -12.55 -8.87 2.57
CA SER A 56 -12.84 -7.44 2.63
C SER A 56 -14.29 -7.13 2.25
N LEU A 57 -14.81 -7.71 1.16
CA LEU A 57 -16.20 -7.56 0.73
C LEU A 57 -17.18 -8.17 1.74
N THR A 58 -16.85 -9.31 2.34
CA THR A 58 -17.67 -9.93 3.39
C THR A 58 -17.70 -9.07 4.65
N ARG A 59 -16.58 -8.48 5.03
CA ARG A 59 -16.50 -7.51 6.14
C ARG A 59 -17.31 -6.26 5.84
N ALA A 60 -17.15 -5.66 4.66
CA ALA A 60 -17.95 -4.50 4.23
C ALA A 60 -19.45 -4.79 4.25
N ALA A 61 -19.88 -5.98 3.84
CA ALA A 61 -21.28 -6.39 3.87
C ALA A 61 -21.83 -6.68 5.28
N THR A 62 -20.97 -7.07 6.26
CA THR A 62 -21.37 -7.28 7.66
C THR A 62 -21.42 -5.98 8.45
N VAL A 63 -20.58 -4.99 8.12
CA VAL A 63 -20.56 -3.67 8.76
C VAL A 63 -21.79 -2.84 8.35
N SER A 64 -22.39 -3.09 7.19
CA SER A 64 -23.61 -2.43 6.70
C SER A 64 -24.86 -2.58 7.61
N GLU A 65 -24.80 -3.38 8.67
CA GLU A 65 -25.94 -3.58 9.59
C GLU A 65 -25.91 -2.71 10.87
N SER A 66 -24.80 -2.00 11.14
CA SER A 66 -24.72 -1.05 12.25
C SER A 66 -24.88 0.40 11.75
N GLY A 67 -25.82 1.16 12.32
CA GLY A 67 -26.20 2.51 11.87
C GLY A 67 -25.06 3.57 11.86
N THR A 68 -23.88 3.25 12.37
CA THR A 68 -22.67 4.08 12.33
C THR A 68 -21.99 4.07 10.95
N ASP A 69 -22.11 2.99 10.19
CA ASP A 69 -21.47 2.81 8.89
C ASP A 69 -22.06 3.69 7.79
N SER A 70 -23.41 3.88 7.82
CA SER A 70 -24.11 4.72 6.85
C SER A 70 -23.80 6.22 7.01
N THR A 71 -23.32 6.65 8.18
CA THR A 71 -22.93 8.04 8.45
C THR A 71 -21.56 8.31 7.87
N TYR A 72 -20.59 7.44 8.15
CA TYR A 72 -19.21 7.57 7.62
C TYR A 72 -19.18 7.50 6.08
N ALA A 73 -19.93 6.59 5.47
CA ALA A 73 -20.04 6.52 4.01
C ALA A 73 -20.61 7.81 3.40
N ARG A 74 -21.61 8.42 4.05
CA ARG A 74 -22.16 9.72 3.61
C ARG A 74 -21.16 10.87 3.75
N ASP A 75 -20.34 10.85 4.79
CA ASP A 75 -19.28 11.84 4.97
C ASP A 75 -18.22 11.70 3.89
N LEU A 76 -17.80 10.49 3.53
CA LEU A 76 -16.88 10.25 2.42
C LEU A 76 -17.46 10.72 1.07
N ASP A 77 -18.72 10.41 0.79
CA ASP A 77 -19.43 10.89 -0.41
C ASP A 77 -19.52 12.43 -0.44
N TYR A 78 -19.74 13.05 0.71
CA TYR A 78 -19.76 14.51 0.81
C TYR A 78 -18.35 15.07 0.52
N LEU A 79 -17.31 14.53 1.14
CA LEU A 79 -15.93 14.97 0.93
C LEU A 79 -15.51 14.82 -0.53
N GLU A 80 -15.86 13.69 -1.18
CA GLU A 80 -15.53 13.48 -2.60
C GLU A 80 -16.22 14.51 -3.51
N ARG A 81 -17.47 14.92 -3.18
CA ARG A 81 -18.18 15.94 -3.97
C ARG A 81 -17.65 17.35 -3.80
N ILE A 82 -17.12 17.70 -2.62
CA ILE A 82 -16.62 19.07 -2.37
C ILE A 82 -15.14 19.24 -2.73
N HIS A 83 -14.38 18.15 -2.82
CA HIS A 83 -13.00 18.23 -3.27
C HIS A 83 -12.92 18.58 -4.75
N PRO A 84 -11.90 19.36 -5.17
CA PRO A 84 -11.62 19.56 -6.59
C PRO A 84 -11.41 18.20 -7.29
N SER A 85 -11.81 18.14 -8.56
CA SER A 85 -11.51 16.98 -9.40
C SER A 85 -10.00 16.79 -9.51
N ILE A 86 -9.58 15.53 -9.47
CA ILE A 86 -8.16 15.18 -9.68
C ILE A 86 -7.76 15.42 -11.14
N GLU A 87 -6.49 15.64 -11.37
CA GLU A 87 -5.95 15.79 -12.73
C GLU A 87 -6.30 14.59 -13.61
N ALA A 88 -6.54 14.83 -14.90
CA ALA A 88 -6.92 13.77 -15.85
C ALA A 88 -5.92 12.60 -15.87
N ILE A 89 -4.62 12.89 -15.81
CA ILE A 89 -3.59 11.87 -15.80
C ILE A 89 -3.60 11.03 -14.51
N ALA A 90 -3.90 11.64 -13.37
CA ALA A 90 -4.05 10.92 -12.10
C ALA A 90 -5.31 10.06 -12.10
N ALA A 91 -6.42 10.55 -12.71
CA ALA A 91 -7.64 9.77 -12.86
C ALA A 91 -7.46 8.57 -13.80
N GLU A 92 -6.71 8.75 -14.88
CA GLU A 92 -6.37 7.66 -15.81
C GLU A 92 -5.52 6.59 -15.12
N LEU A 93 -4.48 7.00 -14.39
CA LEU A 93 -3.60 6.11 -13.63
C LEU A 93 -4.38 5.34 -12.55
N GLU A 94 -5.27 6.01 -11.83
CA GLU A 94 -6.16 5.38 -10.86
C GLU A 94 -7.08 4.34 -11.53
N GLY A 95 -7.67 4.69 -12.69
CA GLY A 95 -8.52 3.80 -13.47
C GLY A 95 -7.76 2.56 -13.94
N SER A 96 -6.54 2.71 -14.44
CA SER A 96 -5.68 1.60 -14.85
C SER A 96 -5.32 0.69 -13.67
N GLY A 97 -4.87 1.27 -12.54
CA GLY A 97 -4.52 0.49 -11.35
C GLY A 97 -5.70 -0.30 -10.81
N ARG A 98 -6.86 0.34 -10.64
CA ARG A 98 -8.09 -0.32 -10.14
C ARG A 98 -8.61 -1.36 -11.12
N GLY A 99 -8.60 -1.07 -12.42
CA GLY A 99 -9.06 -1.97 -13.48
C GLY A 99 -8.26 -3.28 -13.54
N GLU A 100 -6.97 -3.23 -13.23
CA GLU A 100 -6.06 -4.38 -13.22
C GLU A 100 -5.90 -5.00 -11.82
N GLY A 101 -6.61 -4.49 -10.81
CA GLY A 101 -6.53 -4.99 -9.43
C GLY A 101 -5.17 -4.71 -8.76
N ILE A 102 -4.48 -3.68 -9.21
CA ILE A 102 -3.23 -3.25 -8.57
C ILE A 102 -3.57 -2.44 -7.33
N PRO A 103 -3.00 -2.77 -6.17
CA PRO A 103 -3.19 -1.97 -4.97
C PRO A 103 -2.53 -0.60 -5.15
N ILE A 104 -3.33 0.44 -5.07
CA ILE A 104 -2.93 1.84 -5.05
C ILE A 104 -3.60 2.50 -3.85
N VAL A 105 -2.99 3.55 -3.33
CA VAL A 105 -3.59 4.34 -2.25
C VAL A 105 -4.94 4.91 -2.68
N ASP A 106 -5.84 5.14 -1.73
CA ASP A 106 -7.08 5.85 -2.00
C ASP A 106 -6.85 7.36 -2.23
N ARG A 107 -7.88 8.07 -2.68
CA ARG A 107 -7.80 9.50 -2.97
C ARG A 107 -7.56 10.34 -1.71
N GLU A 108 -8.10 9.91 -0.58
CA GLU A 108 -7.93 10.58 0.70
C GLU A 108 -6.46 10.54 1.13
N THR A 109 -5.82 9.38 1.03
CA THR A 109 -4.39 9.21 1.26
C THR A 109 -3.57 10.05 0.27
N GLY A 110 -3.91 10.02 -1.03
CA GLY A 110 -3.24 10.84 -2.04
C GLY A 110 -3.32 12.35 -1.74
N ARG A 111 -4.51 12.85 -1.40
CA ARG A 111 -4.72 14.25 -0.99
C ARG A 111 -3.95 14.60 0.27
N PHE A 112 -3.97 13.71 1.27
CA PHE A 112 -3.21 13.90 2.50
C PHE A 112 -1.70 14.00 2.23
N LEU A 113 -1.14 13.09 1.43
CA LEU A 113 0.27 13.12 1.01
C LEU A 113 0.60 14.45 0.30
N SER A 114 -0.27 14.90 -0.61
CA SER A 114 -0.09 16.18 -1.30
C SER A 114 -0.04 17.38 -0.33
N VAL A 115 -0.96 17.44 0.63
CA VAL A 115 -0.97 18.49 1.65
C VAL A 115 0.27 18.43 2.53
N LEU A 116 0.66 17.23 2.97
CA LEU A 116 1.84 17.02 3.81
C LEU A 116 3.13 17.44 3.10
N VAL A 117 3.30 17.02 1.83
CA VAL A 117 4.44 17.42 1.01
C VAL A 117 4.47 18.94 0.79
N THR A 118 3.32 19.57 0.54
CA THR A 118 3.23 21.03 0.42
C THR A 118 3.61 21.73 1.72
N ALA A 119 3.17 21.21 2.87
CA ALA A 119 3.43 21.81 4.18
C ALA A 119 4.88 21.64 4.64
N THR A 120 5.49 20.48 4.38
CA THR A 120 6.83 20.14 4.85
C THR A 120 7.94 20.45 3.85
N GLN A 121 7.59 20.67 2.57
CA GLN A 121 8.52 20.99 1.47
C GLN A 121 9.75 20.07 1.40
N PRO A 122 9.58 18.73 1.41
CA PRO A 122 10.69 17.81 1.40
C PRO A 122 11.47 17.91 0.09
N GLN A 123 12.80 18.00 0.16
CA GLN A 123 13.65 17.99 -1.02
C GLN A 123 13.91 16.54 -1.50
N ASN A 124 14.08 15.61 -0.57
CA ASN A 124 14.33 14.21 -0.87
C ASN A 124 13.26 13.33 -0.21
N ILE A 125 12.47 12.67 -1.04
CA ILE A 125 11.48 11.68 -0.60
C ILE A 125 11.98 10.29 -0.96
N LEU A 126 11.87 9.35 -0.02
CA LEU A 126 12.03 7.92 -0.22
C LEU A 126 10.65 7.27 -0.19
N GLU A 127 10.31 6.50 -1.22
CA GLU A 127 9.09 5.72 -1.28
C GLU A 127 9.43 4.22 -1.37
N ILE A 128 8.75 3.41 -0.57
CA ILE A 128 8.85 1.96 -0.56
C ILE A 128 7.51 1.40 -1.04
N GLY A 129 7.51 0.90 -2.28
CA GLY A 129 6.30 0.50 -3.01
C GLY A 129 5.89 1.52 -4.06
N THR A 130 6.35 1.35 -5.31
CA THR A 130 6.01 2.21 -6.46
C THR A 130 4.68 1.78 -7.09
N ALA A 131 4.49 0.49 -7.28
CA ALA A 131 3.41 -0.08 -8.09
C ALA A 131 3.24 0.65 -9.43
N TYR A 132 2.07 1.22 -9.72
CA TYR A 132 1.82 2.05 -10.90
C TYR A 132 2.19 3.53 -10.70
N GLY A 133 2.71 3.91 -9.52
CA GLY A 133 3.21 5.26 -9.24
C GLY A 133 2.14 6.28 -8.85
N TYR A 134 0.96 5.85 -8.39
CA TYR A 134 -0.12 6.78 -8.04
C TYR A 134 0.24 7.68 -6.85
N SER A 135 0.72 7.11 -5.75
CA SER A 135 1.24 7.86 -4.60
C SER A 135 2.45 8.74 -4.98
N THR A 136 3.38 8.18 -5.78
CA THR A 136 4.54 8.91 -6.30
C THR A 136 4.10 10.16 -7.07
N LEU A 137 3.06 10.04 -7.92
CA LEU A 137 2.54 11.16 -8.70
C LEU A 137 1.95 12.26 -7.80
N TRP A 138 1.17 11.90 -6.76
CA TRP A 138 0.64 12.85 -5.78
C TRP A 138 1.75 13.62 -5.08
N MET A 139 2.79 12.91 -4.62
CA MET A 139 3.93 13.55 -3.95
C MET A 139 4.75 14.42 -4.91
N ALA A 140 5.03 13.93 -6.13
CA ALA A 140 5.81 14.67 -7.11
C ALA A 140 5.12 15.97 -7.56
N ARG A 141 3.78 15.98 -7.66
CA ARG A 141 3.01 17.19 -8.01
C ARG A 141 3.03 18.22 -6.90
N ALA A 142 3.03 17.81 -5.66
CA ALA A 142 3.05 18.70 -4.49
C ALA A 142 4.45 19.19 -4.15
N GLN A 143 5.49 18.47 -4.56
CA GLN A 143 6.88 18.79 -4.28
C GLN A 143 7.37 19.93 -5.17
N GLY A 144 8.21 20.80 -4.65
CA GLY A 144 8.86 21.86 -5.44
C GLY A 144 9.73 21.31 -6.58
N THR A 145 10.01 22.14 -7.57
CA THR A 145 10.72 21.75 -8.81
C THR A 145 12.12 21.14 -8.59
N ASN A 146 12.77 21.50 -7.50
CA ASN A 146 14.09 20.99 -7.12
C ASN A 146 14.03 19.67 -6.31
N GLY A 147 12.82 19.25 -5.91
CA GLY A 147 12.63 18.03 -5.14
C GLY A 147 12.94 16.77 -5.94
N ARG A 148 13.30 15.70 -5.25
CA ARG A 148 13.62 14.39 -5.81
C ARG A 148 12.88 13.29 -5.05
N ILE A 149 12.46 12.28 -5.78
CA ILE A 149 11.85 11.07 -5.22
C ILE A 149 12.68 9.87 -5.64
N LEU A 150 13.11 9.09 -4.67
CA LEU A 150 13.63 7.74 -4.88
C LEU A 150 12.50 6.76 -4.53
N THR A 151 12.01 6.01 -5.50
CA THR A 151 10.96 5.01 -5.28
C THR A 151 11.48 3.61 -5.58
N ILE A 152 11.10 2.64 -4.75
CA ILE A 152 11.65 1.27 -4.78
C ILE A 152 10.50 0.28 -4.97
N ASP A 153 10.60 -0.55 -6.00
CA ASP A 153 9.68 -1.65 -6.25
C ASP A 153 10.39 -2.74 -7.08
N PRO A 154 10.36 -4.01 -6.67
CA PRO A 154 11.01 -5.08 -7.44
C PRO A 154 10.30 -5.39 -8.76
N ASP A 155 9.03 -5.03 -8.93
CA ASP A 155 8.23 -5.35 -10.10
C ASP A 155 8.49 -4.38 -11.26
N ARG A 156 9.30 -4.82 -12.22
CA ARG A 156 9.69 -4.02 -13.38
C ARG A 156 8.54 -3.74 -14.36
N GLU A 157 7.57 -4.65 -14.44
CA GLU A 157 6.43 -4.49 -15.35
C GLU A 157 5.54 -3.34 -14.85
N ARG A 158 5.26 -3.31 -13.54
CA ARG A 158 4.49 -2.23 -12.91
C ARG A 158 5.20 -0.89 -12.98
N THR A 159 6.49 -0.88 -12.65
CA THR A 159 7.25 0.37 -12.65
C THR A 159 7.51 0.92 -14.06
N ALA A 160 7.49 0.10 -15.11
CA ALA A 160 7.51 0.58 -16.48
C ALA A 160 6.26 1.40 -16.83
N ILE A 161 5.08 0.95 -16.36
CA ILE A 161 3.83 1.71 -16.48
C ILE A 161 3.93 3.02 -15.68
N ALA A 162 4.44 2.96 -14.43
CA ALA A 162 4.66 4.16 -13.64
C ALA A 162 5.56 5.18 -14.36
N ALA A 163 6.67 4.72 -14.96
CA ALA A 163 7.60 5.59 -15.69
C ALA A 163 6.94 6.29 -16.89
N GLU A 164 6.04 5.60 -17.62
CA GLU A 164 5.26 6.20 -18.71
C GLU A 164 4.37 7.33 -18.18
N PHE A 165 3.62 7.08 -17.10
CA PHE A 165 2.79 8.12 -16.48
C PHE A 165 3.61 9.29 -15.96
N PHE A 166 4.78 9.04 -15.36
CA PHE A 166 5.68 10.12 -14.90
C PHE A 166 6.19 10.98 -16.06
N GLY A 167 6.50 10.35 -17.22
CA GLY A 167 6.88 11.06 -18.43
C GLY A 167 5.75 11.97 -18.94
N ARG A 168 4.53 11.44 -19.04
CA ARG A 168 3.32 12.18 -19.47
C ARG A 168 2.94 13.28 -18.50
N ALA A 169 3.21 13.09 -17.20
CA ALA A 169 3.00 14.07 -16.16
C ALA A 169 4.10 15.14 -16.06
N ALA A 170 5.17 15.04 -16.87
CA ALA A 170 6.34 15.92 -16.85
C ALA A 170 7.03 16.00 -15.46
N VAL A 171 7.13 14.85 -14.76
CA VAL A 171 7.80 14.74 -13.45
C VAL A 171 8.93 13.70 -13.44
N ALA A 172 9.13 12.97 -14.54
CA ALA A 172 10.07 11.85 -14.63
C ALA A 172 11.53 12.23 -14.30
N ASP A 173 11.95 13.45 -14.62
CA ASP A 173 13.29 13.97 -14.36
C ASP A 173 13.63 14.08 -12.85
N ARG A 174 12.62 14.05 -12.00
CA ARG A 174 12.73 14.17 -10.54
C ARG A 174 12.54 12.84 -9.81
N ILE A 175 12.16 11.77 -10.53
CA ILE A 175 11.82 10.47 -9.96
C ILE A 175 12.84 9.44 -10.39
N LYS A 176 13.48 8.78 -9.43
CA LYS A 176 14.38 7.65 -9.67
C LYS A 176 13.72 6.37 -9.18
N ILE A 177 13.46 5.45 -10.11
CA ILE A 177 12.93 4.11 -9.80
C ILE A 177 14.10 3.14 -9.58
N VAL A 178 14.01 2.32 -8.53
CA VAL A 178 14.95 1.24 -8.24
C VAL A 178 14.19 -0.09 -8.19
N ASN A 179 14.45 -0.95 -9.18
CA ASN A 179 13.77 -2.24 -9.31
C ASN A 179 14.54 -3.35 -8.56
N ARG A 180 14.48 -3.30 -7.24
CA ARG A 180 15.05 -4.29 -6.32
C ARG A 180 14.19 -4.39 -5.06
N PRO A 181 14.29 -5.50 -4.29
CA PRO A 181 13.67 -5.59 -2.97
C PRO A 181 14.13 -4.45 -2.06
N ALA A 182 13.18 -3.82 -1.35
CA ALA A 182 13.48 -2.65 -0.53
C ALA A 182 14.45 -2.98 0.62
N LEU A 183 14.31 -4.15 1.27
CA LEU A 183 15.22 -4.60 2.32
C LEU A 183 16.68 -4.75 1.87
N GLU A 184 16.94 -4.92 0.56
CA GLU A 184 18.29 -4.94 0.02
C GLU A 184 18.80 -3.53 -0.31
N VAL A 185 17.91 -2.62 -0.67
CA VAL A 185 18.29 -1.25 -1.10
C VAL A 185 18.50 -0.34 0.11
N LEU A 186 17.58 -0.36 1.09
CA LEU A 186 17.59 0.53 2.24
C LEU A 186 18.93 0.56 2.99
N PRO A 187 19.60 -0.58 3.28
CA PRO A 187 20.91 -0.55 3.96
C PRO A 187 22.05 0.12 3.17
N THR A 188 21.86 0.31 1.85
CA THR A 188 22.87 0.93 0.98
C THR A 188 22.73 2.44 0.87
N LEU A 189 21.63 3.00 1.36
CA LEU A 189 21.32 4.42 1.28
C LEU A 189 22.04 5.20 2.39
N PRO A 190 22.43 6.45 2.13
CA PRO A 190 23.11 7.25 3.13
C PRO A 190 22.14 7.65 4.26
N LYS A 191 22.66 7.62 5.50
CA LYS A 191 21.88 8.07 6.68
C LYS A 191 21.55 9.56 6.56
N GLU A 192 20.43 9.94 7.18
CA GLU A 192 19.98 11.34 7.31
C GLU A 192 19.88 12.10 5.97
N SER A 193 19.56 11.38 4.89
CA SER A 193 19.52 11.93 3.52
C SER A 193 18.12 12.19 2.99
N PHE A 194 17.08 11.75 3.71
CA PHE A 194 15.70 11.93 3.30
C PHE A 194 14.92 12.80 4.27
N ASP A 195 14.12 13.70 3.71
CA ASP A 195 13.21 14.57 4.45
C ASP A 195 11.89 13.88 4.76
N MET A 196 11.49 12.96 3.89
CA MET A 196 10.27 12.17 4.03
C MET A 196 10.50 10.73 3.56
N VAL A 197 9.88 9.79 4.27
CA VAL A 197 9.78 8.38 3.87
C VAL A 197 8.30 8.02 3.80
N PHE A 198 7.88 7.40 2.69
CA PHE A 198 6.55 6.81 2.54
C PHE A 198 6.67 5.29 2.38
N ILE A 199 5.88 4.53 3.15
CA ILE A 199 5.88 3.06 3.17
C ILE A 199 4.51 2.55 2.76
N ASP A 200 4.44 1.87 1.62
CA ASP A 200 3.25 1.16 1.13
C ASP A 200 3.65 -0.03 0.24
N ALA A 201 4.19 -1.08 0.85
CA ALA A 201 4.68 -2.26 0.14
C ALA A 201 4.22 -3.57 0.80
N LEU A 202 5.09 -4.59 0.87
CA LEU A 202 4.77 -5.89 1.47
C LEU A 202 4.60 -5.76 2.97
N LYS A 203 3.42 -6.09 3.48
CA LYS A 203 3.04 -5.85 4.87
C LYS A 203 3.85 -6.69 5.86
N GLU A 204 4.27 -7.89 5.46
CA GLU A 204 5.15 -8.76 6.26
C GLU A 204 6.51 -8.14 6.55
N GLU A 205 6.98 -7.22 5.68
CA GLU A 205 8.28 -6.58 5.78
C GLU A 205 8.23 -5.22 6.52
N TYR A 206 7.06 -4.73 6.92
CA TYR A 206 6.87 -3.41 7.54
C TYR A 206 7.78 -3.16 8.76
N PRO A 207 7.94 -4.10 9.72
CA PRO A 207 8.87 -3.88 10.84
C PRO A 207 10.32 -3.66 10.37
N GLY A 208 10.77 -4.39 9.34
CA GLY A 208 12.08 -4.19 8.73
C GLY A 208 12.21 -2.85 8.00
N TYR A 209 11.14 -2.41 7.33
CA TYR A 209 11.13 -1.09 6.71
C TYR A 209 11.25 0.03 7.73
N LEU A 210 10.57 -0.07 8.87
CA LEU A 210 10.69 0.92 9.95
C LEU A 210 12.12 0.99 10.48
N GLU A 211 12.71 -0.16 10.85
CA GLU A 211 14.06 -0.26 11.38
C GLU A 211 15.09 0.37 10.44
N LEU A 212 14.98 0.09 9.14
CA LEU A 212 15.93 0.57 8.15
C LEU A 212 15.67 2.01 7.69
N SER A 213 14.43 2.49 7.76
CA SER A 213 14.07 3.84 7.28
C SER A 213 14.35 4.93 8.30
N VAL A 214 14.18 4.68 9.59
CA VAL A 214 14.41 5.71 10.64
C VAL A 214 15.82 6.29 10.60
N PRO A 215 16.90 5.51 10.43
CA PRO A 215 18.24 6.06 10.27
C PRO A 215 18.44 6.90 9.01
N LEU A 216 17.63 6.68 7.95
CA LEU A 216 17.73 7.42 6.68
C LEU A 216 17.05 8.79 6.75
N LEU A 217 16.07 8.96 7.64
CA LEU A 217 15.44 10.26 7.87
C LEU A 217 16.41 11.22 8.57
N ARG A 218 16.43 12.46 8.09
CA ARG A 218 17.08 13.56 8.82
C ARG A 218 16.29 13.94 10.07
N GLN A 219 16.88 14.71 10.96
CA GLN A 219 16.17 15.30 12.10
C GLN A 219 14.96 16.11 11.60
N PHE A 220 13.82 15.98 12.25
CA PHE A 220 12.51 16.54 11.85
C PHE A 220 11.97 16.02 10.51
N GLY A 221 12.59 15.01 9.91
CA GLY A 221 12.04 14.30 8.76
C GLY A 221 10.78 13.52 9.13
N VAL A 222 9.92 13.31 8.15
CA VAL A 222 8.59 12.70 8.34
C VAL A 222 8.55 11.30 7.76
N LEU A 223 8.02 10.34 8.52
CA LEU A 223 7.68 9.01 8.03
C LEU A 223 6.16 8.89 7.96
N VAL A 224 5.67 8.38 6.83
CA VAL A 224 4.27 8.01 6.63
C VAL A 224 4.19 6.55 6.23
N ALA A 225 3.25 5.80 6.79
CA ALA A 225 3.01 4.40 6.42
C ALA A 225 1.52 4.16 6.22
N ASP A 226 1.14 3.50 5.13
CA ASP A 226 -0.25 3.21 4.80
C ASP A 226 -0.70 1.83 5.28
N ASN A 227 -2.03 1.61 5.35
CA ASN A 227 -2.72 0.37 5.69
C ASN A 227 -2.47 -0.14 7.13
N LEU A 228 -2.33 0.74 8.10
CA LEU A 228 -2.06 0.35 9.49
C LEU A 228 -3.28 -0.18 10.25
N LEU A 229 -4.50 0.03 9.74
CA LEU A 229 -5.72 -0.63 10.23
C LEU A 229 -5.97 -1.97 9.56
N TRP A 230 -5.40 -2.18 8.39
CA TRP A 230 -5.38 -3.44 7.64
C TRP A 230 -6.79 -4.04 7.46
N GLY A 231 -7.71 -3.27 6.88
CA GLY A 231 -9.10 -3.68 6.71
C GLY A 231 -9.78 -4.07 8.02
N HIS A 232 -9.50 -3.34 9.11
CA HIS A 232 -9.93 -3.61 10.48
C HIS A 232 -9.31 -4.87 11.12
N ALA A 233 -8.44 -5.63 10.44
CA ALA A 233 -7.82 -6.81 11.03
C ALA A 233 -6.85 -6.46 12.18
N ALA A 234 -6.21 -5.29 12.10
CA ALA A 234 -5.31 -4.82 13.15
C ALA A 234 -6.04 -4.53 14.48
N SER A 235 -7.31 -4.13 14.45
CA SER A 235 -8.13 -3.80 15.64
C SER A 235 -8.85 -5.01 16.24
N GLN A 236 -8.84 -6.20 15.59
CA GLN A 236 -9.44 -7.41 16.14
C GLN A 236 -8.69 -7.91 17.37
N VAL A 237 -9.35 -8.75 18.19
CA VAL A 237 -8.69 -9.40 19.33
C VAL A 237 -7.49 -10.22 18.84
N PRO A 238 -6.30 -10.08 19.45
CA PRO A 238 -5.13 -10.84 19.06
C PRO A 238 -5.36 -12.36 19.08
N SER A 239 -4.97 -13.05 18.02
CA SER A 239 -5.06 -14.51 17.89
C SER A 239 -3.79 -15.05 17.25
N ALA A 240 -3.38 -16.25 17.66
CA ALA A 240 -2.27 -16.97 17.03
C ALA A 240 -2.58 -17.35 15.57
N ASP A 241 -3.87 -17.48 15.23
CA ASP A 241 -4.34 -17.85 13.89
C ASP A 241 -4.41 -16.68 12.92
N HIS A 242 -4.11 -15.45 13.37
CA HIS A 242 -4.03 -14.33 12.44
C HIS A 242 -2.94 -14.54 11.39
N PRO A 243 -3.19 -14.11 10.13
CA PRO A 243 -2.17 -14.09 9.09
C PRO A 243 -0.90 -13.34 9.53
N GLU A 244 0.26 -13.76 9.01
CA GLU A 244 1.55 -13.10 9.31
C GLU A 244 1.55 -11.62 8.94
N THR A 245 0.85 -11.23 7.86
CA THR A 245 0.60 -9.83 7.49
C THR A 245 -0.04 -9.04 8.64
N THR A 246 -1.11 -9.57 9.26
CA THR A 246 -1.79 -8.91 10.39
C THR A 246 -0.87 -8.80 11.61
N LYS A 247 -0.09 -9.84 11.89
CA LYS A 247 0.88 -9.83 13.00
C LYS A 247 1.98 -8.79 12.75
N ALA A 248 2.50 -8.72 11.51
CA ALA A 248 3.53 -7.76 11.14
C ALA A 248 3.03 -6.31 11.24
N ILE A 249 1.81 -6.01 10.77
CA ILE A 249 1.21 -4.67 10.89
C ILE A 249 1.01 -4.29 12.36
N ARG A 250 0.52 -5.18 13.22
CA ARG A 250 0.38 -4.90 14.65
C ARG A 250 1.73 -4.61 15.31
N ARG A 251 2.73 -5.43 15.00
CA ARG A 251 4.10 -5.22 15.48
C ARG A 251 4.64 -3.87 15.01
N PHE A 252 4.47 -3.54 13.73
CA PHE A 252 4.86 -2.25 13.19
C PHE A 252 4.16 -1.09 13.92
N ASN A 253 2.85 -1.20 14.16
CA ASN A 253 2.08 -0.17 14.87
C ASN A 253 2.64 0.09 16.27
N GLU A 254 2.94 -0.97 17.03
CA GLU A 254 3.53 -0.88 18.36
C GLU A 254 4.94 -0.27 18.30
N GLU A 255 5.78 -0.76 17.40
CA GLU A 255 7.15 -0.26 17.22
C GLU A 255 7.16 1.21 16.77
N LEU A 256 6.29 1.63 15.86
CA LEU A 256 6.15 3.01 15.40
C LEU A 256 5.77 3.96 16.54
N LEU A 257 4.71 3.60 17.30
CA LEU A 257 4.17 4.46 18.36
C LEU A 257 5.10 4.58 19.57
N HIS A 258 5.92 3.57 19.83
CA HIS A 258 6.86 3.54 20.96
C HIS A 258 8.31 3.77 20.57
N HIS A 259 8.58 4.12 19.29
CA HIS A 259 9.95 4.30 18.81
C HIS A 259 10.63 5.50 19.49
N PRO A 260 11.80 5.31 20.14
CA PRO A 260 12.42 6.37 20.95
C PRO A 260 12.84 7.60 20.14
N ALA A 261 13.15 7.45 18.86
CA ALA A 261 13.56 8.56 17.99
C ALA A 261 12.38 9.22 17.25
N LEU A 262 11.15 8.75 17.42
CA LEU A 262 9.99 9.25 16.70
C LEU A 262 8.97 9.89 17.65
N ASN A 263 8.24 10.86 17.12
CA ASN A 263 6.96 11.31 17.66
C ASN A 263 5.89 10.90 16.66
N ALA A 264 5.06 9.92 17.01
CA ALA A 264 4.20 9.22 16.07
C ALA A 264 2.75 9.17 16.50
N THR A 265 1.85 9.06 15.52
CA THR A 265 0.43 8.78 15.68
C THR A 265 -0.08 7.95 14.51
N ILE A 266 -1.24 7.31 14.69
CA ILE A 266 -1.99 6.65 13.61
C ILE A 266 -3.32 7.36 13.49
N VAL A 267 -3.68 7.79 12.28
CA VAL A 267 -4.94 8.47 11.97
C VAL A 267 -5.80 7.60 11.05
N PRO A 268 -7.14 7.59 11.21
CA PRO A 268 -8.05 6.76 10.43
C PRO A 268 -8.36 7.41 9.06
N ILE A 269 -7.34 7.68 8.26
CA ILE A 269 -7.46 8.11 6.86
C ILE A 269 -7.26 6.85 6.02
N GLY A 270 -8.16 6.60 5.06
CA GLY A 270 -8.13 5.38 4.26
C GLY A 270 -8.13 4.12 5.13
N ASP A 271 -7.19 3.23 4.90
CA ASP A 271 -6.98 2.02 5.73
C ASP A 271 -6.01 2.27 6.91
N GLY A 272 -5.92 3.50 7.37
CA GLY A 272 -5.11 3.93 8.51
C GLY A 272 -3.70 4.37 8.13
N LEU A 273 -3.40 5.66 8.35
CA LEU A 273 -2.09 6.26 8.12
C LEU A 273 -1.32 6.42 9.42
N GLY A 274 -0.13 5.83 9.50
CA GLY A 274 0.87 6.17 10.49
C GLY A 274 1.64 7.41 10.05
N ILE A 275 1.80 8.36 10.97
CA ILE A 275 2.54 9.59 10.72
C ILE A 275 3.52 9.77 11.87
N ALA A 276 4.79 9.94 11.56
CA ALA A 276 5.82 10.15 12.55
C ALA A 276 6.82 11.24 12.12
N ALA A 277 7.30 12.00 13.09
CA ALA A 277 8.39 12.94 12.91
C ALA A 277 9.62 12.48 13.70
N LYS A 278 10.80 12.46 13.09
CA LYS A 278 12.06 12.17 13.78
C LYS A 278 12.42 13.33 14.71
N ARG A 279 12.69 12.99 15.97
CA ARG A 279 13.07 13.95 17.02
C ARG A 279 14.45 14.55 16.82
#